data_994be65455a8e5362d4314a5998ec9bd
#
_entry.id   994be65455a8e5362d4314a5998ec9bd
#
_cell.length_a   1.000
_cell.length_b   1.000
_cell.length_c   1.000
_cell.angle_alpha   90.00
_cell.angle_beta   90.00
_cell.angle_gamma   90.00
#
_symmetry.space_group_name_H-M   'P 1'
#
loop_
_entity.id
_entity.type
_entity.pdbx_description
1 polymer ?
#
loop_
_entity_poly.entity_id
_entity_poly.type
_entity_poly.pdbx_seq_one_letter_code
_entity_poly.pdbx_strand_id
1 'polypeptide(L)'
;MLRILLASLMFSCASPALANGGAAAPVSKPAPTILIFGDSLSAGHGLANGQSWPSLLGQRLQAENSPYTVVNASISGETTAGGRTRLPAALERTKPAVVVIALGANDGLRGLPVKQLKENLVAMARVPKGARARVLLVGMRLPPNYGAAYTEEFDRAFATVAKQEKLPLLPFLLEPVAADRANFQPDGLHPVAATQSKILDHVWPALKPLLK
;
A
#
# COMPACT_ATOMS: atom_id res chain seq x y z
N MET A 1 -39.54 73.74 -54.79
CA MET A 1 -39.74 72.66 -53.74
C MET A 1 -38.92 71.48 -54.15
N LEU A 2 -37.75 71.31 -53.50
CA LEU A 2 -36.76 70.29 -53.82
C LEU A 2 -36.74 69.26 -52.72
N ARG A 3 -37.13 67.99 -53.01
CA ARG A 3 -37.11 66.87 -52.11
C ARG A 3 -35.77 66.16 -52.27
N ILE A 4 -34.97 66.17 -51.22
CA ILE A 4 -33.70 65.44 -51.12
C ILE A 4 -34.05 64.04 -50.52
N LEU A 5 -33.72 62.97 -51.28
CA LEU A 5 -33.76 61.57 -50.78
C LEU A 5 -32.39 61.24 -50.12
N LEU A 6 -32.40 60.94 -48.85
CA LEU A 6 -31.24 60.37 -48.19
C LEU A 6 -31.31 58.84 -48.32
N ALA A 7 -30.35 58.25 -48.99
CA ALA A 7 -30.14 56.81 -49.02
C ALA A 7 -29.21 56.41 -47.88
N SER A 8 -29.74 55.62 -46.88
CA SER A 8 -28.96 55.06 -45.82
C SER A 8 -28.32 53.76 -46.27
N LEU A 9 -26.99 53.73 -46.31
CA LEU A 9 -26.18 52.52 -46.55
C LEU A 9 -26.00 51.78 -45.21
N MET A 10 -26.62 50.60 -45.04
CA MET A 10 -26.34 49.75 -43.94
C MET A 10 -25.13 48.85 -44.21
N PHE A 11 -24.03 49.12 -43.52
CA PHE A 11 -22.84 48.28 -43.54
C PHE A 11 -23.05 47.12 -42.55
N SER A 12 -23.21 45.90 -43.07
CA SER A 12 -23.30 44.66 -42.27
C SER A 12 -21.90 44.17 -41.98
N CYS A 13 -21.39 44.38 -40.75
CA CYS A 13 -20.16 43.78 -40.26
C CYS A 13 -20.42 42.32 -39.87
N ALA A 14 -20.04 41.38 -40.72
CA ALA A 14 -19.97 39.96 -40.39
C ALA A 14 -18.65 39.72 -39.63
N SER A 15 -18.74 39.49 -38.33
CA SER A 15 -17.60 39.01 -37.50
C SER A 15 -17.37 37.52 -37.73
N PRO A 16 -16.16 37.08 -38.06
CA PRO A 16 -15.86 35.65 -38.09
C PRO A 16 -15.83 35.08 -36.65
N ALA A 17 -16.71 34.14 -36.33
CA ALA A 17 -16.64 33.37 -35.12
C ALA A 17 -15.43 32.42 -35.18
N LEU A 18 -14.37 32.74 -34.44
CA LEU A 18 -13.27 31.83 -34.20
C LEU A 18 -13.78 30.65 -33.31
N ALA A 19 -14.06 29.54 -33.96
CA ALA A 19 -14.30 28.28 -33.27
C ALA A 19 -13.00 27.82 -32.62
N ASN A 20 -12.83 28.16 -31.33
CA ASN A 20 -11.75 27.64 -30.50
C ASN A 20 -12.06 26.16 -30.20
N GLY A 21 -11.67 25.26 -31.09
CA GLY A 21 -11.65 23.80 -30.85
C GLY A 21 -10.58 23.48 -29.85
N GLY A 22 -10.86 23.70 -28.55
CA GLY A 22 -10.04 23.22 -27.46
C GLY A 22 -10.03 21.70 -27.49
N ALA A 23 -8.96 21.11 -28.06
CA ALA A 23 -8.70 19.67 -27.89
C ALA A 23 -8.62 19.38 -26.41
N ALA A 24 -9.58 18.61 -25.89
CA ALA A 24 -9.53 18.13 -24.51
C ALA A 24 -8.20 17.38 -24.31
N ALA A 25 -7.39 17.86 -23.38
CA ALA A 25 -6.14 17.18 -23.03
C ALA A 25 -6.46 15.70 -22.69
N PRO A 26 -5.65 14.74 -23.15
CA PRO A 26 -5.88 13.32 -22.86
C PRO A 26 -5.95 13.13 -21.36
N VAL A 27 -7.06 12.60 -20.87
CA VAL A 27 -7.24 12.23 -19.45
C VAL A 27 -6.22 11.15 -19.16
N SER A 28 -5.12 11.52 -18.50
CA SER A 28 -4.09 10.57 -18.11
C SER A 28 -4.70 9.54 -17.16
N LYS A 29 -4.48 8.24 -17.45
CA LYS A 29 -4.92 7.16 -16.57
C LYS A 29 -4.32 7.40 -15.18
N PRO A 30 -5.12 7.34 -14.09
CA PRO A 30 -4.59 7.55 -12.75
C PRO A 30 -3.44 6.58 -12.46
N ALA A 31 -2.41 7.09 -11.77
CA ALA A 31 -1.23 6.32 -11.41
C ALA A 31 -1.64 5.07 -10.60
N PRO A 32 -1.11 3.88 -10.92
CA PRO A 32 -1.43 2.67 -10.18
C PRO A 32 -0.90 2.78 -8.74
N THR A 33 -1.70 2.32 -7.78
CA THR A 33 -1.40 2.46 -6.35
C THR A 33 -0.95 1.14 -5.75
N ILE A 34 0.07 1.20 -4.88
CA ILE A 34 0.47 0.15 -3.94
C ILE A 34 -0.12 0.51 -2.59
N LEU A 35 -1.02 -0.31 -2.07
CA LEU A 35 -1.57 -0.15 -0.73
C LEU A 35 -0.73 -0.97 0.25
N ILE A 36 -0.08 -0.32 1.21
CA ILE A 36 0.53 -0.98 2.35
C ILE A 36 -0.50 -1.06 3.46
N PHE A 37 -0.82 -2.28 3.88
CA PHE A 37 -1.86 -2.56 4.85
C PHE A 37 -1.29 -3.42 5.97
N GLY A 38 -0.85 -2.75 7.03
CA GLY A 38 -0.08 -3.34 8.11
C GLY A 38 -0.39 -2.73 9.48
N ASP A 39 0.49 -3.02 10.41
CA ASP A 39 0.48 -2.53 11.79
C ASP A 39 1.58 -1.46 12.02
N SER A 40 2.05 -1.33 13.28
CA SER A 40 3.06 -0.37 13.69
C SER A 40 4.39 -0.49 12.94
N LEU A 41 4.76 -1.70 12.51
CA LEU A 41 6.01 -1.95 11.78
C LEU A 41 6.00 -1.31 10.38
N SER A 42 4.84 -1.14 9.81
CA SER A 42 4.65 -0.47 8.51
C SER A 42 4.15 0.96 8.67
N ALA A 43 3.44 1.29 9.77
CA ALA A 43 3.01 2.66 10.06
C ALA A 43 4.18 3.60 10.36
N GLY A 44 5.33 3.07 10.77
CA GLY A 44 6.50 3.87 11.17
C GLY A 44 6.39 4.37 12.62
N HIS A 45 5.94 3.50 13.54
CA HIS A 45 5.82 3.84 14.95
C HIS A 45 7.16 4.34 15.53
N GLY A 46 7.12 5.50 16.22
CA GLY A 46 8.31 6.13 16.81
C GLY A 46 9.30 6.75 15.82
N LEU A 47 8.97 6.78 14.51
CA LEU A 47 9.81 7.38 13.47
C LEU A 47 9.29 8.75 13.06
N ALA A 48 10.18 9.61 12.59
CA ALA A 48 9.78 10.85 11.94
C ALA A 48 9.13 10.57 10.56
N ASN A 49 8.34 11.52 10.09
CA ASN A 49 7.69 11.42 8.79
C ASN A 49 8.73 11.17 7.67
N GLY A 50 8.39 10.26 6.77
CA GLY A 50 9.26 9.94 5.63
C GLY A 50 10.32 8.87 5.91
N GLN A 51 10.50 8.42 7.17
CA GLN A 51 11.55 7.48 7.55
C GLN A 51 11.14 6.00 7.50
N SER A 52 9.83 5.68 7.47
CA SER A 52 9.35 4.30 7.44
C SER A 52 9.65 3.61 6.10
N TRP A 53 9.81 2.28 6.09
CA TRP A 53 10.07 1.54 4.86
C TRP A 53 9.01 1.77 3.76
N PRO A 54 7.70 1.98 4.05
CA PRO A 54 6.74 2.35 3.01
C PRO A 54 6.99 3.75 2.43
N SER A 55 7.46 4.70 3.25
CA SER A 55 7.83 6.04 2.77
C SER A 55 9.08 5.97 1.89
N LEU A 56 10.09 5.19 2.29
CA LEU A 56 11.28 4.94 1.48
C LEU A 56 10.96 4.20 0.18
N LEU A 57 9.95 3.32 0.18
CA LEU A 57 9.43 2.70 -1.05
C LEU A 57 8.90 3.76 -2.02
N GLY A 58 8.11 4.70 -1.53
CA GLY A 58 7.63 5.82 -2.35
C GLY A 58 8.77 6.63 -2.98
N GLN A 59 9.81 6.94 -2.20
CA GLN A 59 11.00 7.64 -2.68
C GLN A 59 11.76 6.82 -3.74
N ARG A 60 11.94 5.51 -3.53
CA ARG A 60 12.56 4.60 -4.51
C ARG A 60 11.80 4.58 -5.82
N LEU A 61 10.49 4.41 -5.78
CA LEU A 61 9.65 4.40 -6.98
C LEU A 61 9.76 5.71 -7.75
N GLN A 62 9.79 6.85 -7.07
CA GLN A 62 10.00 8.16 -7.69
C GLN A 62 11.38 8.27 -8.34
N ALA A 63 12.43 7.84 -7.66
CA ALA A 63 13.81 7.84 -8.20
C ALA A 63 13.96 6.92 -9.43
N GLU A 64 13.24 5.81 -9.47
CA GLU A 64 13.21 4.85 -10.60
C GLU A 64 12.24 5.29 -11.72
N ASN A 65 11.60 6.47 -11.64
CA ASN A 65 10.55 6.94 -12.56
C ASN A 65 9.41 5.92 -12.74
N SER A 66 9.09 5.17 -11.70
CA SER A 66 7.99 4.21 -11.68
C SER A 66 6.64 4.95 -11.70
N PRO A 67 5.63 4.47 -12.46
CA PRO A 67 4.30 5.08 -12.43
C PRO A 67 3.54 4.81 -11.14
N TYR A 68 4.04 3.94 -10.26
CA TYR A 68 3.35 3.54 -9.04
C TYR A 68 3.47 4.59 -7.93
N THR A 69 2.37 4.77 -7.18
CA THR A 69 2.33 5.55 -5.94
C THR A 69 2.11 4.63 -4.74
N VAL A 70 2.52 5.06 -3.55
CA VAL A 70 2.35 4.30 -2.30
C VAL A 70 1.31 4.99 -1.43
N VAL A 71 0.31 4.22 -0.98
CA VAL A 71 -0.61 4.61 0.08
C VAL A 71 -0.37 3.70 1.27
N ASN A 72 0.10 4.28 2.37
CA ASN A 72 0.28 3.55 3.62
C ASN A 72 -0.98 3.71 4.49
N ALA A 73 -1.75 2.62 4.62
CA ALA A 73 -2.95 2.54 5.45
C ALA A 73 -2.73 1.67 6.69
N SER A 74 -1.48 1.53 7.13
CA SER A 74 -1.13 0.77 8.34
C SER A 74 -1.52 1.53 9.61
N ILE A 75 -1.92 0.78 10.65
CA ILE A 75 -2.34 1.34 11.94
C ILE A 75 -1.59 0.62 13.06
N SER A 76 -0.93 1.36 13.95
CA SER A 76 -0.24 0.80 15.10
C SER A 76 -1.20 0.00 15.99
N GLY A 77 -0.78 -1.20 16.42
CA GLY A 77 -1.59 -2.07 17.27
C GLY A 77 -2.66 -2.88 16.52
N GLU A 78 -2.77 -2.74 15.20
CA GLU A 78 -3.77 -3.47 14.38
C GLU A 78 -3.56 -4.97 14.42
N THR A 79 -4.65 -5.72 14.59
CA THR A 79 -4.69 -7.18 14.48
C THR A 79 -5.26 -7.61 13.14
N THR A 80 -5.14 -8.89 12.81
CA THR A 80 -5.77 -9.42 11.58
C THR A 80 -7.30 -9.31 11.62
N ALA A 81 -7.94 -9.36 12.79
CA ALA A 81 -9.39 -9.19 12.93
C ALA A 81 -9.82 -7.74 12.59
N GLY A 82 -9.13 -6.73 13.15
CA GLY A 82 -9.38 -5.33 12.82
C GLY A 82 -9.08 -5.04 11.35
N GLY A 83 -7.94 -5.54 10.85
CA GLY A 83 -7.56 -5.42 9.44
C GLY A 83 -8.62 -6.00 8.50
N ARG A 84 -9.14 -7.19 8.78
CA ARG A 84 -10.23 -7.80 7.98
C ARG A 84 -11.46 -6.92 7.88
N THR A 85 -11.83 -6.27 8.98
CA THR A 85 -12.99 -5.35 9.01
C THR A 85 -12.73 -4.08 8.20
N ARG A 86 -11.51 -3.53 8.26
CA ARG A 86 -11.14 -2.24 7.69
C ARG A 86 -10.73 -2.29 6.21
N LEU A 87 -10.22 -3.44 5.75
CA LEU A 87 -9.67 -3.58 4.39
C LEU A 87 -10.64 -3.22 3.27
N PRO A 88 -11.94 -3.63 3.28
CA PRO A 88 -12.87 -3.28 2.20
C PRO A 88 -12.96 -1.77 1.95
N ALA A 89 -13.10 -0.97 2.98
CA ALA A 89 -13.16 0.49 2.87
C ALA A 89 -11.83 1.09 2.36
N ALA A 90 -10.68 0.51 2.74
CA ALA A 90 -9.38 0.94 2.22
C ALA A 90 -9.25 0.65 0.72
N LEU A 91 -9.70 -0.51 0.25
CA LEU A 91 -9.69 -0.89 -1.17
C LEU A 91 -10.60 0.00 -2.00
N GLU A 92 -11.80 0.31 -1.51
CA GLU A 92 -12.74 1.19 -2.20
C GLU A 92 -12.16 2.58 -2.44
N ARG A 93 -11.50 3.15 -1.42
CA ARG A 93 -10.89 4.49 -1.51
C ARG A 93 -9.67 4.53 -2.42
N THR A 94 -8.83 3.48 -2.39
CA THR A 94 -7.52 3.52 -3.04
C THR A 94 -7.48 2.82 -4.39
N LYS A 95 -8.40 1.89 -4.65
CA LYS A 95 -8.47 1.05 -5.86
C LYS A 95 -7.08 0.55 -6.28
N PRO A 96 -6.33 -0.12 -5.39
CA PRO A 96 -4.93 -0.39 -5.59
C PRO A 96 -4.69 -1.44 -6.68
N ALA A 97 -3.58 -1.30 -7.40
CA ALA A 97 -3.09 -2.33 -8.30
C ALA A 97 -2.37 -3.46 -7.54
N VAL A 98 -1.78 -3.13 -6.39
CA VAL A 98 -1.06 -4.06 -5.51
C VAL A 98 -1.43 -3.78 -4.06
N VAL A 99 -1.64 -4.83 -3.27
CA VAL A 99 -1.83 -4.76 -1.83
C VAL A 99 -0.74 -5.56 -1.13
N VAL A 100 -0.04 -4.93 -0.21
CA VAL A 100 0.91 -5.60 0.70
C VAL A 100 0.21 -5.78 2.03
N ILE A 101 -0.09 -7.03 2.42
CA ILE A 101 -0.70 -7.37 3.70
C ILE A 101 0.42 -7.75 4.67
N ALA A 102 0.70 -6.87 5.64
CA ALA A 102 1.75 -7.01 6.66
C ALA A 102 1.13 -6.93 8.07
N LEU A 103 0.27 -7.88 8.38
CA LEU A 103 -0.47 -7.99 9.64
C LEU A 103 -0.28 -9.37 10.27
N GLY A 104 -0.43 -9.41 11.60
CA GLY A 104 -0.38 -10.63 12.40
C GLY A 104 0.58 -10.53 13.59
N ALA A 105 1.51 -9.58 13.60
CA ALA A 105 2.42 -9.40 14.74
C ALA A 105 1.64 -9.20 16.04
N ASN A 106 0.62 -8.34 16.05
CA ASN A 106 -0.20 -8.09 17.22
C ASN A 106 -1.07 -9.27 17.64
N ASP A 107 -1.50 -10.11 16.69
CA ASP A 107 -2.19 -11.37 17.01
C ASP A 107 -1.24 -12.28 17.80
N GLY A 108 -0.02 -12.47 17.30
CA GLY A 108 0.99 -13.29 17.94
C GLY A 108 1.42 -12.75 19.31
N LEU A 109 1.75 -11.46 19.41
CA LEU A 109 2.17 -10.83 20.67
C LEU A 109 1.08 -10.85 21.76
N ARG A 110 -0.18 -10.95 21.37
CA ARG A 110 -1.32 -11.08 22.30
C ARG A 110 -1.72 -12.54 22.56
N GLY A 111 -1.01 -13.52 22.01
CA GLY A 111 -1.32 -14.93 22.16
C GLY A 111 -2.68 -15.34 21.58
N LEU A 112 -3.16 -14.62 20.53
CA LEU A 112 -4.46 -14.94 19.92
C LEU A 112 -4.40 -16.26 19.14
N PRO A 113 -5.54 -16.96 18.98
CA PRO A 113 -5.57 -18.26 18.30
C PRO A 113 -5.03 -18.18 16.86
N VAL A 114 -4.02 -18.99 16.52
CA VAL A 114 -3.42 -19.04 15.18
C VAL A 114 -4.43 -19.46 14.11
N LYS A 115 -5.44 -20.24 14.45
CA LYS A 115 -6.56 -20.57 13.56
C LYS A 115 -7.26 -19.28 13.08
N GLN A 116 -7.55 -18.36 14.00
CA GLN A 116 -8.23 -17.09 13.67
C GLN A 116 -7.34 -16.18 12.81
N LEU A 117 -6.04 -16.10 13.12
CA LEU A 117 -5.05 -15.43 12.27
C LEU A 117 -5.12 -15.95 10.84
N LYS A 118 -5.06 -17.25 10.62
CA LYS A 118 -5.14 -17.87 9.28
C LYS A 118 -6.44 -17.52 8.56
N GLU A 119 -7.58 -17.67 9.23
CA GLU A 119 -8.90 -17.35 8.65
C GLU A 119 -9.02 -15.87 8.23
N ASN A 120 -8.50 -14.96 9.05
CA ASN A 120 -8.50 -13.54 8.75
C ASN A 120 -7.56 -13.19 7.56
N LEU A 121 -6.36 -13.76 7.53
CA LEU A 121 -5.40 -13.57 6.42
C LEU A 121 -5.97 -14.10 5.10
N VAL A 122 -6.62 -15.28 5.11
CA VAL A 122 -7.30 -15.83 3.92
C VAL A 122 -8.40 -14.89 3.44
N ALA A 123 -9.24 -14.41 4.36
CA ALA A 123 -10.31 -13.49 4.01
C ALA A 123 -9.75 -12.18 3.41
N MET A 124 -8.73 -11.60 4.04
CA MET A 124 -8.08 -10.37 3.55
C MET A 124 -7.38 -10.57 2.20
N ALA A 125 -6.81 -11.73 1.92
CA ALA A 125 -6.19 -12.03 0.63
C ALA A 125 -7.20 -12.13 -0.53
N ARG A 126 -8.39 -12.63 -0.25
CA ARG A 126 -9.42 -12.86 -1.28
C ARG A 126 -10.09 -11.59 -1.75
N VAL A 127 -10.30 -10.61 -0.88
CA VAL A 127 -11.00 -9.36 -1.25
C VAL A 127 -10.24 -8.55 -2.31
N PRO A 128 -8.95 -8.25 -2.18
CA PRO A 128 -8.19 -7.55 -3.22
C PRO A 128 -8.12 -8.35 -4.53
N LYS A 129 -7.97 -9.68 -4.45
CA LYS A 129 -7.96 -10.55 -5.64
C LYS A 129 -9.27 -10.47 -6.41
N GLY A 130 -10.41 -10.43 -5.71
CA GLY A 130 -11.72 -10.20 -6.31
C GLY A 130 -11.80 -8.86 -7.06
N ALA A 131 -11.09 -7.84 -6.57
CA ALA A 131 -10.93 -6.53 -7.22
C ALA A 131 -9.79 -6.49 -8.25
N ARG A 132 -9.20 -7.65 -8.63
CA ARG A 132 -8.06 -7.79 -9.55
C ARG A 132 -6.75 -7.13 -9.10
N ALA A 133 -6.62 -6.80 -7.82
CA ALA A 133 -5.35 -6.38 -7.25
C ALA A 133 -4.43 -7.59 -6.99
N ARG A 134 -3.14 -7.39 -7.21
CA ARG A 134 -2.11 -8.37 -6.84
C ARG A 134 -1.84 -8.25 -5.35
N VAL A 135 -1.57 -9.36 -4.69
CA VAL A 135 -1.38 -9.39 -3.24
C VAL A 135 0.01 -9.96 -2.92
N LEU A 136 0.76 -9.25 -2.08
CA LEU A 136 1.95 -9.75 -1.38
C LEU A 136 1.57 -10.00 0.08
N LEU A 137 1.76 -11.22 0.55
CA LEU A 137 1.65 -11.52 1.97
C LEU A 137 3.03 -11.37 2.63
N VAL A 138 3.07 -10.67 3.75
CA VAL A 138 4.28 -10.46 4.54
C VAL A 138 4.11 -11.16 5.89
N GLY A 139 4.98 -12.11 6.17
CA GLY A 139 4.97 -12.89 7.40
C GLY A 139 5.74 -12.23 8.55
N MET A 140 5.50 -12.78 9.73
CA MET A 140 6.14 -12.39 10.98
C MET A 140 6.59 -13.63 11.75
N ARG A 141 7.58 -13.44 12.62
CA ARG A 141 8.01 -14.43 13.62
C ARG A 141 7.90 -13.86 15.02
N LEU A 142 7.63 -14.72 15.97
CA LEU A 142 7.55 -14.35 17.39
C LEU A 142 8.87 -14.65 18.10
N PRO A 143 9.20 -13.88 19.15
CA PRO A 143 10.28 -14.23 20.05
C PRO A 143 10.05 -15.61 20.69
N PRO A 144 11.13 -16.36 21.02
CA PRO A 144 11.00 -17.75 21.51
C PRO A 144 10.31 -17.89 22.87
N ASN A 145 10.21 -16.81 23.65
CA ASN A 145 9.55 -16.79 24.96
C ASN A 145 8.02 -16.97 24.93
N TYR A 146 7.41 -17.04 23.74
CA TYR A 146 5.98 -17.39 23.57
C TYR A 146 5.72 -18.90 23.58
N GLY A 147 6.76 -19.72 23.72
CA GLY A 147 6.69 -21.17 23.73
C GLY A 147 6.77 -21.81 22.33
N ALA A 148 7.52 -22.88 22.21
CA ALA A 148 7.88 -23.49 20.92
C ALA A 148 6.65 -23.88 20.08
N ALA A 149 5.66 -24.56 20.69
CA ALA A 149 4.48 -25.03 19.97
C ALA A 149 3.69 -23.86 19.32
N TYR A 150 3.50 -22.76 20.06
CA TYR A 150 2.77 -21.59 19.55
C TYR A 150 3.57 -20.83 18.48
N THR A 151 4.87 -20.59 18.73
CA THR A 151 5.73 -19.88 17.76
C THR A 151 5.86 -20.64 16.45
N GLU A 152 6.02 -21.95 16.49
CA GLU A 152 6.08 -22.78 15.28
C GLU A 152 4.74 -22.82 14.52
N GLU A 153 3.60 -22.90 15.22
CA GLU A 153 2.30 -22.83 14.56
C GLU A 153 2.07 -21.45 13.92
N PHE A 154 2.45 -20.38 14.63
CA PHE A 154 2.37 -19.01 14.16
C PHE A 154 3.22 -18.80 12.88
N ASP A 155 4.49 -19.22 12.90
CA ASP A 155 5.39 -19.09 11.75
C ASP A 155 4.86 -19.83 10.52
N ARG A 156 4.37 -21.06 10.71
CA ARG A 156 3.78 -21.87 9.63
C ARG A 156 2.49 -21.28 9.05
N ALA A 157 1.77 -20.43 9.81
CA ALA A 157 0.49 -19.88 9.39
C ALA A 157 0.58 -19.10 8.09
N PHE A 158 1.58 -18.23 7.95
CA PHE A 158 1.76 -17.40 6.78
C PHE A 158 2.07 -18.22 5.52
N ALA A 159 2.97 -19.22 5.64
CA ALA A 159 3.29 -20.12 4.53
C ALA A 159 2.07 -20.96 4.12
N THR A 160 1.27 -21.40 5.09
CA THR A 160 0.03 -22.15 4.84
C THR A 160 -0.97 -21.31 4.05
N VAL A 161 -1.21 -20.05 4.47
CA VAL A 161 -2.12 -19.13 3.80
C VAL A 161 -1.59 -18.77 2.41
N ALA A 162 -0.30 -18.47 2.28
CA ALA A 162 0.31 -18.13 0.99
C ALA A 162 0.15 -19.28 -0.03
N LYS A 163 0.39 -20.53 0.40
CA LYS A 163 0.20 -21.73 -0.44
C LYS A 163 -1.28 -21.92 -0.82
N GLN A 164 -2.18 -21.82 0.15
CA GLN A 164 -3.63 -21.98 -0.06
C GLN A 164 -4.17 -20.96 -1.06
N GLU A 165 -3.78 -19.69 -0.91
CA GLU A 165 -4.28 -18.58 -1.72
C GLU A 165 -3.39 -18.29 -2.95
N LYS A 166 -2.33 -19.08 -3.17
CA LYS A 166 -1.35 -18.90 -4.27
C LYS A 166 -0.78 -17.49 -4.31
N LEU A 167 -0.28 -17.00 -3.18
CA LEU A 167 0.29 -15.68 -3.02
C LEU A 167 1.83 -15.73 -2.97
N PRO A 168 2.52 -14.73 -3.53
CA PRO A 168 3.88 -14.46 -3.13
C PRO A 168 3.94 -14.16 -1.64
N LEU A 169 4.98 -14.68 -0.98
CA LEU A 169 5.22 -14.53 0.45
C LEU A 169 6.60 -13.96 0.70
N LEU A 170 6.69 -12.90 1.51
CA LEU A 170 7.89 -12.54 2.23
C LEU A 170 7.82 -13.22 3.61
N PRO A 171 8.64 -14.24 3.91
CA PRO A 171 8.40 -15.08 5.09
C PRO A 171 8.51 -14.34 6.42
N PHE A 172 9.43 -13.36 6.52
CA PHE A 172 9.64 -12.59 7.74
C PHE A 172 10.09 -11.16 7.43
N LEU A 173 9.28 -10.16 7.77
CA LEU A 173 9.56 -8.75 7.50
C LEU A 173 10.88 -8.27 8.08
N LEU A 174 11.20 -8.67 9.31
CA LEU A 174 12.34 -8.17 10.08
C LEU A 174 13.59 -9.04 9.96
N GLU A 175 13.62 -10.04 9.06
CA GLU A 175 14.76 -10.94 8.87
C GLU A 175 16.13 -10.22 8.83
N PRO A 176 16.32 -9.13 8.08
CA PRO A 176 17.64 -8.51 7.96
C PRO A 176 18.09 -7.73 9.19
N VAL A 177 17.19 -7.53 10.17
CA VAL A 177 17.45 -6.67 11.34
C VAL A 177 17.22 -7.37 12.69
N ALA A 178 16.55 -8.51 12.70
CA ALA A 178 16.06 -9.17 13.92
C ALA A 178 17.15 -9.67 14.86
N ALA A 179 18.35 -9.99 14.34
CA ALA A 179 19.42 -10.58 15.12
C ALA A 179 20.15 -9.59 16.07
N ASP A 180 20.04 -8.29 15.82
CA ASP A 180 20.79 -7.27 16.57
C ASP A 180 19.80 -6.33 17.30
N ARG A 181 19.89 -6.32 18.64
CA ARG A 181 19.08 -5.45 19.49
C ARG A 181 19.25 -3.95 19.19
N ALA A 182 20.42 -3.54 18.70
CA ALA A 182 20.69 -2.15 18.32
C ALA A 182 19.85 -1.65 17.14
N ASN A 183 19.28 -2.57 16.37
CA ASN A 183 18.36 -2.26 15.27
C ASN A 183 16.97 -1.83 15.73
N PHE A 184 16.67 -1.92 17.04
CA PHE A 184 15.35 -1.66 17.60
C PHE A 184 15.36 -0.49 18.57
N GLN A 185 14.22 0.16 18.65
CA GLN A 185 13.92 1.21 19.64
C GLN A 185 14.03 0.63 21.08
N PRO A 186 13.97 1.47 22.14
CA PRO A 186 14.07 1.00 23.53
C PRO A 186 13.06 -0.10 23.88
N ASP A 187 11.91 -0.15 23.22
CA ASP A 187 10.87 -1.17 23.44
C ASP A 187 11.26 -2.59 22.94
N GLY A 188 12.29 -2.72 22.09
CA GLY A 188 12.75 -4.00 21.56
C GLY A 188 11.88 -4.62 20.47
N LEU A 189 10.87 -3.89 20.02
CA LEU A 189 9.88 -4.38 19.04
C LEU A 189 9.92 -3.59 17.73
N HIS A 190 10.08 -2.28 17.80
CA HIS A 190 10.03 -1.41 16.63
C HIS A 190 11.42 -1.07 16.12
N PRO A 191 11.72 -1.32 14.83
CA PRO A 191 13.01 -0.97 14.25
C PRO A 191 13.26 0.54 14.25
N VAL A 192 14.56 0.92 14.43
CA VAL A 192 14.97 2.34 14.35
C VAL A 192 14.99 2.84 12.90
N ALA A 193 15.05 4.17 12.71
CA ALA A 193 15.07 4.80 11.38
C ALA A 193 16.23 4.28 10.50
N ALA A 194 17.42 4.09 11.07
CA ALA A 194 18.63 3.64 10.35
C ALA A 194 18.48 2.26 9.69
N THR A 195 17.51 1.43 10.11
CA THR A 195 17.31 0.08 9.59
C THR A 195 16.18 -0.03 8.58
N GLN A 196 15.40 1.02 8.36
CA GLN A 196 14.23 0.99 7.48
C GLN A 196 14.59 0.75 6.01
N SER A 197 15.77 1.22 5.56
CA SER A 197 16.27 0.91 4.22
C SER A 197 16.57 -0.58 4.04
N LYS A 198 17.15 -1.24 5.05
CA LYS A 198 17.41 -2.69 5.02
C LYS A 198 16.10 -3.48 4.93
N ILE A 199 15.07 -3.04 5.65
CA ILE A 199 13.73 -3.66 5.58
C ILE A 199 13.13 -3.48 4.17
N LEU A 200 13.23 -2.28 3.59
CA LEU A 200 12.78 -2.04 2.22
C LEU A 200 13.54 -2.91 1.21
N ASP A 201 14.86 -3.01 1.32
CA ASP A 201 15.69 -3.84 0.43
C ASP A 201 15.31 -5.32 0.51
N HIS A 202 14.85 -5.77 1.67
CA HIS A 202 14.35 -7.13 1.87
C HIS A 202 12.93 -7.33 1.29
N VAL A 203 12.05 -6.33 1.39
CA VAL A 203 10.71 -6.36 0.79
C VAL A 203 10.75 -6.27 -0.74
N TRP A 204 11.70 -5.50 -1.27
CA TRP A 204 11.74 -5.14 -2.69
C TRP A 204 11.75 -6.33 -3.67
N PRO A 205 12.58 -7.38 -3.49
CA PRO A 205 12.59 -8.53 -4.39
C PRO A 205 11.26 -9.29 -4.47
N ALA A 206 10.49 -9.31 -3.37
CA ALA A 206 9.17 -9.94 -3.35
C ALA A 206 8.07 -9.05 -3.96
N LEU A 207 8.21 -7.73 -3.83
CA LEU A 207 7.24 -6.75 -4.32
C LEU A 207 7.43 -6.42 -5.81
N LYS A 208 8.67 -6.22 -6.27
CA LYS A 208 9.00 -5.77 -7.64
C LYS A 208 8.34 -6.59 -8.75
N PRO A 209 8.27 -7.93 -8.70
CA PRO A 209 7.58 -8.73 -9.71
C PRO A 209 6.09 -8.46 -9.84
N LEU A 210 5.49 -7.83 -8.84
CA LEU A 210 4.08 -7.43 -8.82
C LEU A 210 3.83 -6.05 -9.45
N LEU A 211 4.89 -5.32 -9.81
CA LEU A 211 4.79 -4.00 -10.45
C LEU A 211 4.93 -4.19 -11.97
N LYS A 212 3.81 -4.46 -12.64
CA LYS A 212 3.76 -4.71 -14.09
C LYS A 212 2.82 -3.71 -14.77
#